data_d2b99b6545bf19cffac65435439c154f
#
_entry.id   d2b99b6545bf19cffac65435439c154f
#
_cell.length_a   1.000
_cell.length_b   1.000
_cell.length_c   1.000
_cell.angle_alpha   90.00
_cell.angle_beta   90.00
_cell.angle_gamma   90.00
#
_symmetry.space_group_name_H-M   'P 1'
#
loop_
_entity.id
_entity.type
_entity.pdbx_description
1 polymer ?
#
loop_
_entity_poly.entity_id
_entity_poly.type
_entity_poly.pdbx_seq_one_letter_code
_entity_poly.pdbx_strand_id
1 'polypeptide(L)'
;KVLKRWFFANSTHIIDTIFFLIGTPKEISFHGRKLLDWHSGNSIMAGSGISSNKVLFSFHSNWNSAGRWSMDISTSQHKIIFCPIEDLKIMKKNSIVIHELPRDEDDINFKPGLFKQVKDLMKKKPEFACSLIEHSKNWDIYEDMFNRRKL
;
A
#
# COMPACT_ATOMS: atom_id res chain seq x y z
N LYS A 1 -10.02 -3.65 -21.33
CA LYS A 1 -10.83 -2.96 -20.29
C LYS A 1 -10.08 -2.84 -18.96
N VAL A 2 -9.40 -3.88 -18.45
CA VAL A 2 -8.70 -3.88 -17.15
C VAL A 2 -7.62 -2.80 -17.08
N LEU A 3 -6.77 -2.66 -18.10
CA LEU A 3 -5.68 -1.68 -18.11
C LEU A 3 -6.15 -0.24 -17.90
N LYS A 4 -7.33 0.13 -18.46
CA LYS A 4 -7.90 1.46 -18.25
C LYS A 4 -8.22 1.76 -16.78
N ARG A 5 -8.43 0.73 -15.96
CA ARG A 5 -8.72 0.81 -14.53
C ARG A 5 -7.67 0.08 -13.68
N TRP A 6 -6.42 0.07 -14.14
CA TRP A 6 -5.33 -0.63 -13.48
C TRP A 6 -5.10 -0.19 -12.03
N PHE A 7 -5.41 1.06 -11.70
CA PHE A 7 -5.40 1.56 -10.32
C PHE A 7 -6.17 0.63 -9.37
N PHE A 8 -7.41 0.28 -9.72
CA PHE A 8 -8.26 -0.59 -8.89
C PHE A 8 -7.78 -2.05 -8.85
N ALA A 9 -7.10 -2.51 -9.90
CA ALA A 9 -6.58 -3.87 -9.97
C ALA A 9 -5.17 -4.02 -9.35
N ASN A 10 -4.49 -2.93 -9.05
CA ASN A 10 -3.09 -2.95 -8.65
C ASN A 10 -2.80 -2.04 -7.45
N SER A 11 -2.99 -0.72 -7.56
CA SER A 11 -2.60 0.21 -6.48
C SER A 11 -3.41 0.06 -5.20
N THR A 12 -4.66 -0.37 -5.29
CA THR A 12 -5.49 -0.58 -4.10
C THR A 12 -4.92 -1.62 -3.15
N HIS A 13 -4.12 -2.58 -3.63
CA HIS A 13 -3.47 -3.55 -2.75
C HIS A 13 -2.53 -2.90 -1.74
N ILE A 14 -1.64 -2.01 -2.20
CA ILE A 14 -0.71 -1.33 -1.28
C ILE A 14 -1.44 -0.31 -0.42
N ILE A 15 -2.41 0.41 -0.99
CA ILE A 15 -3.19 1.42 -0.27
C ILE A 15 -4.01 0.76 0.85
N ASP A 16 -4.68 -0.34 0.55
CA ASP A 16 -5.46 -1.10 1.53
C ASP A 16 -4.60 -1.67 2.65
N THR A 17 -3.40 -2.15 2.32
CA THR A 17 -2.41 -2.59 3.30
C THR A 17 -2.00 -1.45 4.24
N ILE A 18 -1.79 -0.24 3.71
CA ILE A 18 -1.50 0.93 4.54
C ILE A 18 -2.68 1.25 5.46
N PHE A 19 -3.89 1.29 4.95
CA PHE A 19 -5.08 1.58 5.75
C PHE A 19 -5.35 0.51 6.81
N PHE A 20 -5.04 -0.75 6.52
CA PHE A 20 -5.08 -1.82 7.50
C PHE A 20 -4.13 -1.55 8.69
N LEU A 21 -2.94 -1.04 8.41
CA LEU A 21 -1.91 -0.82 9.44
C LEU A 21 -2.15 0.46 10.26
N ILE A 22 -2.59 1.54 9.61
CA ILE A 22 -2.69 2.86 10.27
C ILE A 22 -4.12 3.33 10.53
N GLY A 23 -5.12 2.58 10.05
CA GLY A 23 -6.53 2.99 10.01
C GLY A 23 -6.89 3.76 8.74
N THR A 24 -8.18 3.81 8.42
CA THR A 24 -8.70 4.53 7.25
C THR A 24 -8.40 6.01 7.32
N PRO A 25 -8.18 6.71 6.20
CA PRO A 25 -8.00 8.15 6.20
C PRO A 25 -9.22 8.89 6.80
N LYS A 26 -8.95 9.79 7.71
CA LYS A 26 -9.92 10.78 8.19
C LYS A 26 -9.86 12.05 7.33
N GLU A 27 -8.64 12.43 6.96
CA GLU A 27 -8.36 13.54 6.07
C GLU A 27 -7.29 13.11 5.09
N ILE A 28 -7.48 13.43 3.81
CA ILE A 28 -6.51 13.16 2.75
C ILE A 28 -6.49 14.31 1.76
N SER A 29 -5.30 14.76 1.40
CA SER A 29 -5.08 15.75 0.35
C SER A 29 -4.01 15.24 -0.61
N PHE A 30 -4.26 15.38 -1.89
CA PHE A 30 -3.31 14.93 -2.91
C PHE A 30 -3.49 15.66 -4.23
N HIS A 31 -2.45 15.58 -5.05
CA HIS A 31 -2.41 16.00 -6.43
C HIS A 31 -2.20 14.79 -7.33
N GLY A 32 -2.91 14.74 -8.44
CA GLY A 32 -2.80 13.65 -9.39
C GLY A 32 -2.75 14.14 -10.84
N ARG A 33 -2.09 13.36 -11.70
CA ARG A 33 -2.03 13.60 -13.15
C ARG A 33 -2.26 12.31 -13.92
N LYS A 34 -3.00 12.43 -15.02
CA LYS A 34 -3.13 11.39 -16.03
C LYS A 34 -2.06 11.61 -17.09
N LEU A 35 -1.07 10.72 -17.18
CA LEU A 35 0.01 10.79 -18.17
C LEU A 35 0.11 9.55 -19.07
N LEU A 36 -0.60 8.48 -18.76
CA LEU A 36 -0.54 7.23 -19.52
C LEU A 36 -1.80 7.04 -20.35
N ASP A 37 -1.66 6.90 -21.65
CA ASP A 37 -2.79 6.80 -22.59
C ASP A 37 -3.64 5.55 -22.36
N TRP A 38 -3.00 4.47 -21.92
CA TRP A 38 -3.68 3.20 -21.65
C TRP A 38 -4.45 3.20 -20.32
N HIS A 39 -4.22 4.19 -19.41
CA HIS A 39 -4.87 4.31 -18.12
C HIS A 39 -5.81 5.51 -18.05
N SER A 40 -7.04 5.31 -17.57
CA SER A 40 -8.06 6.37 -17.61
C SER A 40 -7.98 7.36 -16.45
N GLY A 41 -7.37 6.98 -15.33
CA GLY A 41 -7.25 7.80 -14.12
C GLY A 41 -5.86 8.37 -13.90
N ASN A 42 -5.61 8.85 -12.69
CA ASN A 42 -4.31 9.34 -12.28
C ASN A 42 -3.26 8.23 -12.33
N SER A 43 -2.14 8.50 -12.97
CA SER A 43 -0.97 7.61 -13.08
C SER A 43 0.26 8.15 -12.36
N ILE A 44 0.22 9.42 -11.97
CA ILE A 44 1.16 10.06 -11.05
C ILE A 44 0.35 10.73 -9.96
N MET A 45 0.74 10.50 -8.71
CA MET A 45 0.08 11.08 -7.54
C MET A 45 1.10 11.36 -6.45
N ALA A 46 0.86 12.41 -5.67
CA ALA A 46 1.54 12.67 -4.41
C ALA A 46 0.56 13.33 -3.44
N GLY A 47 0.63 12.93 -2.17
CA GLY A 47 -0.28 13.46 -1.17
C GLY A 47 0.09 13.08 0.25
N SER A 48 -0.75 13.52 1.17
CA SER A 48 -0.61 13.25 2.60
C SER A 48 -1.96 13.28 3.29
N GLY A 49 -2.00 12.81 4.53
CA GLY A 49 -3.23 12.82 5.31
C GLY A 49 -3.02 12.42 6.76
N ILE A 50 -4.14 12.31 7.46
CA ILE A 50 -4.22 11.78 8.83
C ILE A 50 -5.25 10.66 8.86
N SER A 51 -4.91 9.54 9.48
CA SER A 51 -5.80 8.40 9.62
C SER A 51 -6.76 8.52 10.80
N SER A 52 -7.75 7.64 10.89
CA SER A 52 -8.66 7.50 12.02
C SER A 52 -7.93 7.24 13.35
N ASN A 53 -6.77 6.59 13.29
CA ASN A 53 -5.89 6.35 14.42
C ASN A 53 -4.91 7.52 14.70
N LYS A 54 -5.14 8.70 14.08
CA LYS A 54 -4.32 9.90 14.21
C LYS A 54 -2.87 9.75 13.72
N VAL A 55 -2.60 8.78 12.85
CA VAL A 55 -1.29 8.60 12.22
C VAL A 55 -1.19 9.52 11.01
N LEU A 56 -0.13 10.34 10.97
CA LEU A 56 0.20 11.14 9.80
C LEU A 56 0.86 10.24 8.75
N PHE A 57 0.46 10.40 7.50
CA PHE A 57 1.04 9.65 6.38
C PHE A 57 1.24 10.53 5.15
N SER A 58 2.20 10.15 4.32
CA SER A 58 2.40 10.71 3.00
C SER A 58 2.58 9.58 1.98
N PHE A 59 2.27 9.86 0.72
CA PHE A 59 2.41 8.89 -0.36
C PHE A 59 2.77 9.56 -1.67
N HIS A 60 3.42 8.81 -2.52
CA HIS A 60 3.59 9.16 -3.92
C HIS A 60 3.50 7.91 -4.79
N SER A 61 3.13 8.09 -6.04
CA SER A 61 3.15 7.04 -7.04
C SER A 61 3.46 7.64 -8.41
N ASN A 62 4.27 6.95 -9.20
CA ASN A 62 4.55 7.34 -10.57
C ASN A 62 4.74 6.09 -11.44
N TRP A 63 3.70 5.74 -12.19
CA TRP A 63 3.74 4.56 -13.05
C TRP A 63 4.54 4.75 -14.33
N ASN A 64 5.00 5.96 -14.60
CA ASN A 64 5.88 6.28 -15.73
C ASN A 64 7.36 6.33 -15.33
N SER A 65 7.72 5.86 -14.15
CA SER A 65 9.10 5.82 -13.67
C SER A 65 9.50 4.42 -13.21
N ALA A 66 10.81 4.20 -13.09
CA ALA A 66 11.33 3.01 -12.43
C ALA A 66 10.92 3.01 -10.95
N GLY A 67 10.64 1.83 -10.40
CA GLY A 67 10.32 1.66 -9.00
C GLY A 67 9.52 0.39 -8.73
N ARG A 68 9.35 0.12 -7.44
CA ARG A 68 8.54 -0.97 -6.89
C ARG A 68 7.72 -0.42 -5.73
N TRP A 69 6.71 -1.17 -5.31
CA TRP A 69 6.00 -0.86 -4.08
C TRP A 69 6.94 -0.88 -2.89
N SER A 70 6.84 0.15 -2.09
CA SER A 70 7.59 0.27 -0.86
C SER A 70 6.75 0.99 0.19
N MET A 71 7.09 0.77 1.46
CA MET A 71 6.43 1.42 2.58
C MET A 71 7.42 1.61 3.72
N ASP A 72 7.45 2.81 4.30
CA ASP A 72 8.21 3.13 5.49
C ASP A 72 7.25 3.41 6.66
N ILE A 73 7.49 2.78 7.81
CA ILE A 73 6.73 3.02 9.04
C ILE A 73 7.68 3.50 10.12
N SER A 74 7.44 4.70 10.65
CA SER A 74 8.20 5.24 11.77
C SER A 74 7.45 5.03 13.08
N THR A 75 8.11 4.40 14.03
CA THR A 75 7.65 4.23 15.41
C THR A 75 8.54 5.01 16.38
N SER A 76 8.22 5.01 17.66
CA SER A 76 9.06 5.66 18.68
C SER A 76 10.45 5.04 18.82
N GLN A 77 10.66 3.79 18.40
CA GLN A 77 11.89 3.04 18.59
C GLN A 77 12.55 2.56 17.29
N HIS A 78 11.78 2.43 16.21
CA HIS A 78 12.25 1.83 14.96
C HIS A 78 11.69 2.57 13.74
N LYS A 79 12.46 2.55 12.66
CA LYS A 79 11.96 2.71 11.32
C LYS A 79 11.88 1.32 10.68
N ILE A 80 10.69 0.93 10.24
CA ILE A 80 10.42 -0.32 9.55
C ILE A 80 10.31 0.01 8.07
N ILE A 81 11.06 -0.69 7.22
CA ILE A 81 11.19 -0.39 5.80
C ILE A 81 10.84 -1.64 5.01
N PHE A 82 9.84 -1.54 4.16
CA PHE A 82 9.48 -2.55 3.17
C PHE A 82 9.92 -2.04 1.79
N CYS A 83 11.05 -2.55 1.28
CA CYS A 83 11.59 -2.12 -0.01
C CYS A 83 12.47 -3.20 -0.65
N PRO A 84 11.97 -3.91 -1.72
CA PRO A 84 10.58 -3.92 -2.16
C PRO A 84 9.62 -4.37 -1.06
N ILE A 85 8.31 -4.34 -1.30
CA ILE A 85 7.30 -4.60 -0.27
C ILE A 85 7.44 -5.98 0.41
N GLU A 86 8.08 -6.92 -0.28
CA GLU A 86 8.35 -8.27 0.19
C GLU A 86 9.57 -8.38 1.12
N ASP A 87 10.40 -7.34 1.20
CA ASP A 87 11.64 -7.32 1.99
C ASP A 87 11.50 -6.39 3.19
N LEU A 88 11.66 -6.97 4.36
CA LEU A 88 11.57 -6.25 5.62
C LEU A 88 12.95 -5.87 6.16
N LYS A 89 13.12 -4.58 6.43
CA LYS A 89 14.34 -4.02 7.02
C LYS A 89 13.98 -3.16 8.22
N ILE A 90 14.86 -3.13 9.21
CA ILE A 90 14.65 -2.37 10.44
C ILE A 90 15.87 -1.50 10.74
N MET A 91 15.60 -0.24 11.06
CA MET A 91 16.59 0.68 11.63
C MET A 91 16.15 1.09 13.03
N LYS A 92 17.05 0.95 14.01
CA LYS A 92 16.78 1.36 15.39
C LYS A 92 16.92 2.87 15.57
N LYS A 93 16.20 3.44 16.52
CA LYS A 93 16.37 4.83 16.94
C LYS A 93 17.82 5.10 17.31
N ASN A 94 18.33 6.27 16.95
CA ASN A 94 19.72 6.69 17.16
C ASN A 94 20.77 5.83 16.44
N SER A 95 20.39 5.07 15.44
CA SER A 95 21.27 4.29 14.57
C SER A 95 21.05 4.68 13.11
N ILE A 96 22.11 4.58 12.31
CA ILE A 96 22.07 4.69 10.85
C ILE A 96 22.15 3.32 10.17
N VAL A 97 22.32 2.25 10.96
CA VAL A 97 22.47 0.90 10.45
C VAL A 97 21.09 0.30 10.15
N ILE A 98 20.94 -0.19 8.94
CA ILE A 98 19.74 -0.91 8.48
C ILE A 98 20.06 -2.41 8.55
N HIS A 99 19.23 -3.16 9.26
CA HIS A 99 19.29 -4.62 9.36
C HIS A 99 18.21 -5.21 8.47
N GLU A 100 18.59 -6.11 7.56
CA GLU A 100 17.64 -6.91 6.80
C GLU A 100 17.17 -8.09 7.65
N LEU A 101 15.86 -8.35 7.65
CA LEU A 101 15.29 -9.52 8.29
C LEU A 101 15.16 -10.66 7.26
N PRO A 102 15.41 -11.91 7.66
CA PRO A 102 15.25 -13.04 6.75
C PRO A 102 13.78 -13.15 6.33
N ARG A 103 13.58 -13.50 5.06
CA ARG A 103 12.25 -13.87 4.59
C ARG A 103 11.81 -15.17 5.25
N ASP A 104 10.50 -15.30 5.41
CA ASP A 104 9.88 -16.56 5.82
C ASP A 104 10.11 -17.66 4.77
N GLU A 105 10.22 -18.92 5.22
CA GLU A 105 10.46 -20.07 4.34
C GLU A 105 9.36 -20.24 3.28
N ASP A 106 8.10 -19.98 3.64
CA ASP A 106 6.99 -20.02 2.68
C ASP A 106 7.16 -18.97 1.56
N ASP A 107 7.71 -17.79 1.89
CA ASP A 107 7.95 -16.70 0.94
C ASP A 107 9.24 -16.91 0.11
N ILE A 108 10.13 -17.80 0.53
CA ILE A 108 11.30 -18.21 -0.24
C ILE A 108 10.92 -19.31 -1.25
N ASN A 109 10.13 -20.29 -0.81
CA ASN A 109 9.79 -21.46 -1.60
C ASN A 109 8.61 -21.24 -2.56
N PHE A 110 7.76 -20.24 -2.28
CA PHE A 110 6.59 -19.90 -3.07
C PHE A 110 6.59 -18.40 -3.42
N LYS A 111 5.58 -17.97 -4.17
CA LYS A 111 5.41 -16.53 -4.43
C LYS A 111 5.10 -15.81 -3.10
N PRO A 112 5.89 -14.79 -2.73
CA PRO A 112 5.73 -14.08 -1.47
C PRO A 112 4.28 -13.64 -1.19
N GLY A 113 3.81 -13.92 0.01
CA GLY A 113 2.46 -13.63 0.50
C GLY A 113 1.37 -14.56 -0.01
N LEU A 114 1.50 -15.12 -1.23
CA LEU A 114 0.40 -15.87 -1.87
C LEU A 114 0.10 -17.20 -1.16
N PHE A 115 1.12 -17.95 -0.76
CA PHE A 115 0.93 -19.23 -0.07
C PHE A 115 0.20 -19.03 1.26
N LYS A 116 0.64 -18.06 2.06
CA LYS A 116 0.00 -17.73 3.34
C LYS A 116 -1.41 -17.19 3.18
N GLN A 117 -1.65 -16.38 2.15
CA GLN A 117 -2.99 -15.88 1.82
C GLN A 117 -3.95 -17.04 1.52
N VAL A 118 -3.55 -17.98 0.66
CA VAL A 118 -4.37 -19.16 0.34
C VAL A 118 -4.61 -20.01 1.58
N LYS A 119 -3.55 -20.26 2.37
CA LYS A 119 -3.65 -21.01 3.62
C LYS A 119 -4.61 -20.36 4.62
N ASP A 120 -4.61 -19.03 4.71
CA ASP A 120 -5.53 -18.28 5.56
C ASP A 120 -6.98 -18.37 5.06
N LEU A 121 -7.20 -18.22 3.75
CA LEU A 121 -8.53 -18.35 3.14
C LEU A 121 -9.15 -19.73 3.30
N MET A 122 -8.34 -20.79 3.45
CA MET A 122 -8.83 -22.15 3.72
C MET A 122 -9.28 -22.38 5.17
N LYS A 123 -9.00 -21.45 6.08
CA LYS A 123 -9.50 -21.52 7.47
C LYS A 123 -11.02 -21.26 7.50
N LYS A 124 -11.70 -21.84 8.51
CA LYS A 124 -13.13 -21.52 8.76
C LYS A 124 -13.38 -20.04 9.04
N LYS A 125 -12.39 -19.36 9.60
CA LYS A 125 -12.38 -17.91 9.87
C LYS A 125 -11.03 -17.37 9.44
N PRO A 126 -10.92 -16.79 8.22
CA PRO A 126 -9.71 -16.10 7.79
C PRO A 126 -9.38 -14.93 8.74
N GLU A 127 -8.11 -14.76 9.05
CA GLU A 127 -7.64 -13.71 9.98
C GLU A 127 -7.08 -12.50 9.26
N PHE A 128 -6.48 -12.73 8.09
CA PHE A 128 -5.73 -11.70 7.36
C PHE A 128 -6.31 -11.37 5.99
N ALA A 129 -7.36 -12.08 5.56
CA ALA A 129 -8.02 -11.81 4.30
C ALA A 129 -8.94 -10.59 4.44
N CYS A 130 -8.68 -9.55 3.65
CA CYS A 130 -9.58 -8.40 3.53
C CYS A 130 -10.90 -8.87 2.89
N SER A 131 -12.02 -8.62 3.56
CA SER A 131 -13.34 -8.91 3.00
C SER A 131 -13.76 -7.85 1.98
N LEU A 132 -14.66 -8.22 1.06
CA LEU A 132 -15.25 -7.25 0.12
C LEU A 132 -15.97 -6.10 0.83
N ILE A 133 -16.57 -6.37 1.99
CA ILE A 133 -17.25 -5.34 2.80
C ILE A 133 -16.22 -4.34 3.35
N GLU A 134 -15.08 -4.80 3.84
CA GLU A 134 -14.01 -3.93 4.33
C GLU A 134 -13.40 -3.12 3.20
N HIS A 135 -13.07 -3.78 2.09
CA HIS A 135 -12.52 -3.11 0.92
C HIS A 135 -13.49 -2.05 0.35
N SER A 136 -14.78 -2.34 0.32
CA SER A 136 -15.79 -1.41 -0.20
C SER A 136 -15.97 -0.15 0.65
N LYS A 137 -15.62 -0.17 1.94
CA LYS A 137 -15.65 1.03 2.80
C LYS A 137 -14.69 2.12 2.33
N ASN A 138 -13.63 1.75 1.63
CA ASN A 138 -12.62 2.67 1.11
C ASN A 138 -12.90 3.08 -0.36
N TRP A 139 -14.01 2.62 -0.95
CA TRP A 139 -14.28 2.80 -2.38
C TRP A 139 -14.28 4.27 -2.82
N ASP A 140 -14.95 5.14 -2.06
CA ASP A 140 -15.02 6.56 -2.38
C ASP A 140 -13.64 7.22 -2.39
N ILE A 141 -12.75 6.79 -1.49
CA ILE A 141 -11.37 7.26 -1.45
C ILE A 141 -10.61 6.80 -2.70
N TYR A 142 -10.80 5.54 -3.12
CA TYR A 142 -10.17 5.01 -4.31
C TYR A 142 -10.67 5.69 -5.58
N GLU A 143 -11.97 5.95 -5.68
CA GLU A 143 -12.52 6.71 -6.81
C GLU A 143 -12.01 8.15 -6.85
N ASP A 144 -11.90 8.80 -5.71
CA ASP A 144 -11.34 10.14 -5.61
C ASP A 144 -9.86 10.15 -6.03
N MET A 145 -9.05 9.22 -5.56
CA MET A 145 -7.64 9.06 -5.97
C MET A 145 -7.51 8.78 -7.47
N PHE A 146 -8.42 7.99 -8.05
CA PHE A 146 -8.42 7.68 -9.46
C PHE A 146 -8.80 8.89 -10.34
N ASN A 147 -9.81 9.68 -9.94
CA ASN A 147 -10.45 10.69 -10.78
C ASN A 147 -10.01 12.12 -10.48
N ARG A 148 -9.66 12.44 -9.22
CA ARG A 148 -9.46 13.83 -8.80
C ARG A 148 -8.28 14.48 -9.51
N ARG A 149 -8.59 15.55 -10.23
CA ARG A 149 -7.64 16.47 -10.83
C ARG A 149 -7.71 17.80 -10.08
N LYS A 150 -6.91 17.98 -9.04
CA LYS A 150 -6.64 19.32 -8.53
C LYS A 150 -5.26 19.73 -9.08
N LEU A 151 -5.26 20.64 -10.03
CA LEU A 151 -4.15 21.54 -10.33
C LEU A 151 -4.34 22.79 -9.50
#